data_ea8a1d86eacd5342edc0a2488665b6f9
#
_entry.id   ea8a1d86eacd5342edc0a2488665b6f9
#
_cell.length_a   1.000
_cell.length_b   1.000
_cell.length_c   1.000
_cell.angle_alpha   90.00
_cell.angle_beta   90.00
_cell.angle_gamma   90.00
#
_symmetry.space_group_name_H-M   'P 1'
#
loop_
_entity.id
_entity.type
_entity.pdbx_description
1 polymer ?
#
loop_
_entity_poly.entity_id
_entity_poly.type
_entity_poly.pdbx_seq_one_letter_code
_entity_poly.pdbx_strand_id
1 'polypeptide(L)'
;MRAPRRTFPFDARAEVTPENSRTVSTRVRELSLHECFLEFPTSLAAGTRVFVKMVTKSEFFEAKGSVIYSRPNVGFGLAFLEVEPRFQPMLQKWLRSAKEKIESGYNENPIDGLNEKE
;
A
#
# COMPACT_ATOMS: atom_id res chain seq x y z
N MET A 1 23.19 -6.98 -6.35
CA MET A 1 22.23 -5.90 -6.30
C MET A 1 20.82 -6.42 -6.55
N ARG A 2 19.86 -5.93 -5.85
CA ARG A 2 18.54 -6.44 -6.07
C ARG A 2 17.71 -5.51 -6.94
N ALA A 3 16.73 -6.08 -7.59
CA ALA A 3 15.88 -5.34 -8.48
C ALA A 3 15.12 -4.25 -7.71
N PRO A 4 14.83 -3.14 -8.36
CA PRO A 4 14.02 -2.11 -7.72
C PRO A 4 12.66 -2.67 -7.35
N ARG A 5 12.13 -2.20 -6.25
CA ARG A 5 10.79 -2.57 -5.87
C ARG A 5 9.79 -1.85 -6.74
N ARG A 6 8.71 -2.56 -7.02
CA ARG A 6 7.65 -1.98 -7.81
C ARG A 6 6.49 -1.68 -6.87
N THR A 7 6.36 -0.41 -6.53
CA THR A 7 5.22 0.04 -5.75
C THR A 7 4.34 0.92 -6.62
N PHE A 8 3.07 0.91 -6.33
CA PHE A 8 2.09 1.69 -7.08
C PHE A 8 1.33 2.58 -6.13
N PRO A 9 1.02 3.80 -6.53
CA PRO A 9 0.13 4.63 -5.74
C PRO A 9 -1.19 3.88 -5.54
N PHE A 10 -1.67 3.90 -4.32
CA PHE A 10 -2.89 3.19 -4.00
C PHE A 10 -3.56 3.89 -2.83
N ASP A 11 -4.85 4.14 -2.93
CA ASP A 11 -5.57 4.87 -1.92
C ASP A 11 -6.59 3.97 -1.25
N ALA A 12 -6.41 3.76 0.03
CA ALA A 12 -7.33 2.99 0.85
C ALA A 12 -7.14 3.40 2.29
N ARG A 13 -8.18 3.18 3.09
CA ARG A 13 -8.02 3.36 4.52
C ARG A 13 -7.31 2.16 5.09
N ALA A 14 -6.60 2.38 6.18
CA ALA A 14 -5.89 1.29 6.82
C ALA A 14 -6.05 1.39 8.32
N GLU A 15 -6.21 0.22 8.95
CA GLU A 15 -6.19 0.08 10.39
C GLU A 15 -5.01 -0.79 10.74
N VAL A 16 -4.12 -0.26 11.54
CA VAL A 16 -2.89 -0.94 11.91
C VAL A 16 -2.91 -1.20 13.39
N THR A 17 -2.79 -2.45 13.77
CA THR A 17 -2.80 -2.84 15.18
C THR A 17 -1.45 -3.42 15.53
N PRO A 18 -0.60 -2.61 16.19
CA PRO A 18 0.67 -3.15 16.68
C PRO A 18 0.43 -4.17 17.78
N GLU A 19 1.34 -5.13 17.92
CA GLU A 19 1.23 -6.11 19.00
C GLU A 19 1.11 -5.40 20.33
N ASN A 20 0.15 -5.83 21.12
CA ASN A 20 -0.06 -5.32 22.49
C ASN A 20 -0.31 -3.81 22.53
N SER A 21 -0.91 -3.28 21.47
CA SER A 21 -1.16 -1.85 21.41
C SER A 21 -2.48 -1.57 20.72
N ARG A 22 -2.85 -0.30 20.70
CA ARG A 22 -4.13 0.11 20.13
C ARG A 22 -4.06 0.20 18.62
N THR A 23 -5.20 0.00 17.99
CA THR A 23 -5.34 0.18 16.56
C THR A 23 -5.20 1.65 16.20
N VAL A 24 -4.44 1.90 15.15
CA VAL A 24 -4.23 3.23 14.60
C VAL A 24 -4.86 3.28 13.22
N SER A 25 -5.64 4.33 12.96
CA SER A 25 -6.24 4.52 11.64
C SER A 25 -5.35 5.41 10.80
N THR A 26 -5.13 5.00 9.55
CA THR A 26 -4.31 5.76 8.64
C THR A 26 -4.74 5.46 7.21
N ARG A 27 -3.92 5.80 6.24
CA ARG A 27 -4.22 5.56 4.84
C ARG A 27 -3.02 4.95 4.16
N VAL A 28 -3.33 4.09 3.19
CA VAL A 28 -2.31 3.52 2.31
C VAL A 28 -1.98 4.56 1.26
N ARG A 29 -0.69 4.74 0.99
CA ARG A 29 -0.24 5.63 -0.08
C ARG A 29 0.37 4.86 -1.22
N GLU A 30 1.05 3.77 -0.93
CA GLU A 30 1.68 2.94 -1.94
C GLU A 30 1.53 1.48 -1.56
N LEU A 31 1.44 0.63 -2.58
CA LEU A 31 1.23 -0.79 -2.38
C LEU A 31 2.07 -1.57 -3.37
N SER A 32 2.61 -2.68 -2.92
CA SER A 32 3.28 -3.64 -3.77
C SER A 32 2.89 -5.04 -3.31
N LEU A 33 3.41 -6.04 -3.99
CA LEU A 33 3.11 -7.42 -3.63
C LEU A 33 3.60 -7.77 -2.22
N HIS A 34 4.66 -7.13 -1.78
CA HIS A 34 5.30 -7.50 -0.51
C HIS A 34 5.29 -6.41 0.55
N GLU A 35 4.93 -5.19 0.18
CA GLU A 35 5.06 -4.05 1.08
C GLU A 35 4.00 -3.00 0.82
N CYS A 36 3.82 -2.13 1.79
CA CYS A 36 3.00 -0.95 1.59
C CYS A 36 3.61 0.21 2.36
N PHE A 37 3.26 1.42 1.95
CA PHE A 37 3.63 2.62 2.67
C PHE A 37 2.37 3.28 3.21
N LEU A 38 2.38 3.57 4.49
CA LEU A 38 1.23 4.14 5.18
C LEU A 38 1.56 5.53 5.69
N GLU A 39 0.56 6.40 5.65
CA GLU A 39 0.75 7.77 6.08
C GLU A 39 0.96 7.87 7.59
N PHE A 40 1.67 8.91 7.97
CA PHE A 40 1.63 9.38 9.32
C PHE A 40 0.13 9.44 9.72
N PRO A 41 -0.38 9.09 10.91
CA PRO A 41 -0.07 10.00 12.01
C PRO A 41 0.78 9.42 13.10
N THR A 42 1.15 8.19 13.01
CA THR A 42 1.91 7.67 14.13
C THR A 42 3.25 7.14 13.66
N SER A 43 4.15 7.07 14.59
CA SER A 43 5.49 6.59 14.34
C SER A 43 5.62 5.25 15.03
N LEU A 44 6.01 4.23 14.28
CA LEU A 44 6.22 2.90 14.81
C LEU A 44 7.66 2.50 14.55
N ALA A 45 8.29 1.93 15.55
CA ALA A 45 9.68 1.54 15.42
C ALA A 45 9.84 0.39 14.41
N ALA A 46 10.92 0.42 13.67
CA ALA A 46 11.23 -0.67 12.76
C ALA A 46 11.29 -1.98 13.57
N GLY A 47 10.75 -3.04 12.99
CA GLY A 47 10.65 -4.32 13.67
C GLY A 47 9.35 -4.55 14.39
N THR A 48 8.54 -3.51 14.56
CA THR A 48 7.25 -3.68 15.25
C THR A 48 6.34 -4.59 14.42
N ARG A 49 5.83 -5.64 15.06
CA ARG A 49 4.88 -6.53 14.42
C ARG A 49 3.50 -5.92 14.50
N VAL A 50 2.77 -6.00 13.40
CA VAL A 50 1.45 -5.40 13.32
C VAL A 50 0.50 -6.31 12.56
N PHE A 51 -0.78 -6.06 12.78
CA PHE A 51 -1.84 -6.59 11.95
C PHE A 51 -2.41 -5.41 11.17
N VAL A 52 -2.52 -5.52 9.86
CA VAL A 52 -3.02 -4.43 9.04
C VAL A 52 -4.28 -4.87 8.31
N LYS A 53 -5.27 -3.97 8.29
CA LYS A 53 -6.49 -4.16 7.51
C LYS A 53 -6.65 -2.94 6.62
N MET A 54 -6.74 -3.18 5.33
CA MET A 54 -6.94 -2.11 4.35
C MET A 54 -8.35 -2.22 3.80
N VAL A 55 -9.00 -1.07 3.64
CA VAL A 55 -10.41 -1.04 3.23
C VAL A 55 -10.59 -0.06 2.09
N THR A 56 -11.20 -0.52 1.01
CA THR A 56 -11.68 0.34 -0.05
C THR A 56 -13.20 0.46 0.10
N LYS A 57 -13.86 1.05 -0.88
CA LYS A 57 -15.31 1.21 -0.86
C LYS A 57 -16.04 -0.11 -0.69
N SER A 58 -15.54 -1.16 -1.32
CA SER A 58 -16.29 -2.40 -1.44
C SER A 58 -15.51 -3.64 -1.01
N GLU A 59 -14.24 -3.49 -0.70
CA GLU A 59 -13.38 -4.65 -0.47
C GLU A 59 -12.44 -4.40 0.69
N PHE A 60 -11.86 -5.47 1.21
CA PHE A 60 -10.85 -5.32 2.24
C PHE A 60 -9.79 -6.41 2.10
N PHE A 61 -8.65 -6.14 2.71
CA PHE A 61 -7.48 -7.00 2.67
C PHE A 61 -6.84 -6.99 4.06
N GLU A 62 -6.41 -8.14 4.54
CA GLU A 62 -5.76 -8.24 5.84
C GLU A 62 -4.44 -8.99 5.72
N ALA A 63 -3.49 -8.59 6.54
CA ALA A 63 -2.20 -9.25 6.57
C ALA A 63 -1.50 -9.00 7.89
N LYS A 64 -0.57 -9.88 8.21
CA LYS A 64 0.38 -9.64 9.30
C LYS A 64 1.63 -9.06 8.69
N GLY A 65 2.21 -8.10 9.36
CA GLY A 65 3.37 -7.44 8.82
C GLY A 65 4.33 -6.96 9.89
N SER A 66 5.37 -6.32 9.42
CA SER A 66 6.39 -5.75 10.28
C SER A 66 6.79 -4.40 9.72
N VAL A 67 6.98 -3.44 10.61
CA VAL A 67 7.47 -2.13 10.20
C VAL A 67 8.92 -2.28 9.76
N ILE A 68 9.23 -1.83 8.55
CA ILE A 68 10.59 -1.95 8.02
C ILE A 68 11.35 -0.64 8.09
N TYR A 69 10.63 0.50 8.08
CA TYR A 69 11.25 1.80 8.31
C TYR A 69 10.16 2.79 8.67
N SER A 70 10.59 3.89 9.24
CA SER A 70 9.68 4.94 9.65
C SER A 70 10.29 6.29 9.27
N ARG A 71 9.47 7.18 8.73
CA ARG A 71 9.85 8.55 8.41
C ARG A 71 8.99 9.48 9.24
N PRO A 72 9.58 10.12 10.23
CA PRO A 72 8.80 11.01 11.12
C PRO A 72 8.01 12.03 10.31
N ASN A 73 6.75 12.20 10.67
CA ASN A 73 5.84 13.16 10.05
C ASN A 73 5.50 12.88 8.60
N VAL A 74 5.90 11.71 8.09
CA VAL A 74 5.59 11.31 6.71
C VAL A 74 4.80 10.01 6.72
N GLY A 75 5.37 8.97 7.31
CA GLY A 75 4.71 7.67 7.33
C GLY A 75 5.68 6.56 7.65
N PHE A 76 5.25 5.33 7.38
CA PHE A 76 6.09 4.18 7.66
C PHE A 76 5.80 3.07 6.65
N GLY A 77 6.82 2.27 6.41
CA GLY A 77 6.73 1.13 5.50
C GLY A 77 6.49 -0.15 6.25
N LEU A 78 5.61 -0.99 5.71
CA LEU A 78 5.32 -2.31 6.24
C LEU A 78 5.67 -3.37 5.23
N ALA A 79 6.33 -4.43 5.69
CA ALA A 79 6.50 -5.63 4.90
C ALA A 79 5.42 -6.61 5.31
N PHE A 80 4.78 -7.26 4.33
CA PHE A 80 3.81 -8.31 4.64
C PHE A 80 4.59 -9.57 5.00
N LEU A 81 4.35 -10.09 6.19
CA LEU A 81 4.98 -11.32 6.63
C LEU A 81 4.11 -12.52 6.30
N GLU A 82 2.81 -12.33 6.40
CA GLU A 82 1.89 -13.42 6.19
C GLU A 82 0.59 -12.88 5.62
N VAL A 83 0.23 -13.35 4.42
CA VAL A 83 -1.03 -13.02 3.77
C VAL A 83 -1.76 -14.34 3.59
N GLU A 84 -2.94 -14.46 4.22
CA GLU A 84 -3.71 -15.68 4.09
C GLU A 84 -4.10 -15.91 2.63
N PRO A 85 -4.18 -17.18 2.21
CA PRO A 85 -4.48 -17.46 0.80
C PRO A 85 -5.74 -16.79 0.29
N ARG A 86 -6.75 -16.62 1.13
CA ARG A 86 -7.99 -15.98 0.68
C ARG A 86 -7.81 -14.53 0.29
N PHE A 87 -6.76 -13.87 0.79
CA PHE A 87 -6.50 -12.47 0.48
C PHE A 87 -5.49 -12.28 -0.65
N GLN A 88 -4.83 -13.34 -1.09
CA GLN A 88 -3.87 -13.23 -2.17
C GLN A 88 -4.51 -12.71 -3.47
N PRO A 89 -5.66 -13.26 -3.90
CA PRO A 89 -6.28 -12.73 -5.11
C PRO A 89 -6.70 -11.27 -4.98
N MET A 90 -7.10 -10.86 -3.79
CA MET A 90 -7.50 -9.46 -3.56
C MET A 90 -6.31 -8.54 -3.75
N LEU A 91 -5.17 -8.90 -3.18
CA LEU A 91 -3.97 -8.09 -3.32
C LEU A 91 -3.56 -7.98 -4.78
N GLN A 92 -3.60 -9.09 -5.50
CA GLN A 92 -3.24 -9.09 -6.91
C GLN A 92 -4.22 -8.26 -7.73
N LYS A 93 -5.50 -8.34 -7.41
CA LYS A 93 -6.52 -7.55 -8.08
C LYS A 93 -6.26 -6.05 -7.88
N TRP A 94 -5.97 -5.65 -6.65
CA TRP A 94 -5.72 -4.26 -6.34
C TRP A 94 -4.47 -3.74 -7.06
N LEU A 95 -3.44 -4.57 -7.12
CA LEU A 95 -2.21 -4.17 -7.79
C LEU A 95 -2.42 -4.04 -9.29
N ARG A 96 -3.20 -4.94 -9.87
CA ARG A 96 -3.52 -4.86 -11.29
C ARG A 96 -4.30 -3.58 -11.58
N SER A 97 -5.27 -3.26 -10.74
CA SER A 97 -6.04 -2.02 -10.89
C SER A 97 -5.16 -0.79 -10.77
N ALA A 98 -4.26 -0.80 -9.81
CA ALA A 98 -3.37 0.35 -9.61
C ALA A 98 -2.46 0.54 -10.81
N LYS A 99 -1.95 -0.56 -11.36
CA LYS A 99 -1.10 -0.49 -12.54
C LYS A 99 -1.87 0.03 -13.74
N GLU A 100 -3.07 -0.47 -13.96
CA GLU A 100 -3.90 -0.02 -15.07
C GLU A 100 -4.24 1.45 -14.96
N LYS A 101 -4.49 1.91 -13.76
CA LYS A 101 -4.81 3.30 -13.52
C LYS A 101 -3.66 4.21 -13.93
N ILE A 102 -2.45 3.82 -13.59
CA ILE A 102 -1.27 4.58 -13.97
C ILE A 102 -1.11 4.60 -15.48
N GLU A 103 -1.24 3.46 -16.11
CA GLU A 103 -1.08 3.35 -17.56
C GLU A 103 -2.15 4.16 -18.26
N SER A 104 -3.38 4.07 -17.79
CA SER A 104 -4.49 4.80 -18.37
C SER A 104 -4.31 6.31 -18.23
N GLY A 105 -3.95 6.75 -17.05
CA GLY A 105 -3.73 8.17 -16.82
C GLY A 105 -2.59 8.72 -17.64
N TYR A 106 -1.55 7.93 -17.78
CA TYR A 106 -0.40 8.32 -18.58
C TYR A 106 -0.78 8.50 -20.04
N ASN A 107 -1.55 7.55 -20.56
CA ASN A 107 -1.96 7.58 -21.95
C ASN A 107 -2.92 8.71 -22.27
N GLU A 108 -3.69 9.11 -21.31
CA GLU A 108 -4.66 10.17 -21.51
C GLU A 108 -4.07 11.56 -21.46
N ASN A 109 -2.88 11.66 -20.99
CA ASN A 109 -2.25 12.94 -20.86
C ASN A 109 -1.72 13.39 -22.21
N PRO A 110 -2.14 14.45 -22.81
CA PRO A 110 -1.74 14.85 -24.15
C PRO A 110 -0.56 15.79 -24.18
N ILE A 111 -0.70 15.80 -23.84
CA ILE A 111 -0.27 16.28 -23.78
C ILE A 111 -0.13 16.52 -23.96
N ASP A 112 -0.50 16.57 -24.03
CA ASP A 112 -0.52 16.44 -23.97
C ASP A 112 -0.68 16.32 -24.34
N GLY A 113 -0.68 16.53 -24.89
CA GLY A 113 -0.80 16.18 -25.07
C GLY A 113 -1.04 15.88 -25.63
N LEU A 114 -1.00 16.08 -26.23
CA LEU A 114 -1.14 15.50 -26.55
C LEU A 114 -1.51 14.81 -26.88
N ASN A 115 -1.54 14.87 -27.33
CA ASN A 115 -1.84 13.98 -27.51
C ASN A 115 -2.14 13.37 -27.92
N GLU A 116 -2.07 13.47 -28.24
CA GLU A 116 -2.36 12.68 -28.40
C GLU A 116 -2.74 12.03 -28.80
N LYS A 117 -2.90 12.03 -29.10
CA LYS A 117 -3.35 11.30 -29.43
C LYS A 117 -3.35 11.07 -30.00
N GLU A 118 -3.19 11.20 -30.38
CA GLU A 118 -3.18 10.86 -30.65
C GLU A 118 -3.09 10.52 -30.86
#